data_11e850d1df7a9443411b56a10ad01010
#
_entry.id   11e850d1df7a9443411b56a10ad01010
#
_cell.length_a   1.000
_cell.length_b   1.000
_cell.length_c   1.000
_cell.angle_alpha   90.00
_cell.angle_beta   90.00
_cell.angle_gamma   90.00
#
_symmetry.space_group_name_H-M   'P 1'
#
loop_
_entity.id
_entity.type
_entity.pdbx_description
1 polymer ?
#
loop_
_entity_poly.entity_id
_entity_poly.type
_entity_poly.pdbx_seq_one_letter_code
_entity_poly.pdbx_strand_id
1 'polypeptide(L)'
;MKQNPLMYAIIGDIVGSRYEREYFKTRKVKVSPKDLQDLMREDCTFTDDTVLTIAVAAAILECPENPDFAKHIRIWIKRYPNAGYGGRLRKWVVGQADNNSFGNGAYMRISPIYWAYNQ
;
A
#
# COMPACT_ATOMS: atom_id res chain seq x y z
N MET A 1 -6.07 -6.98 -24.05
CA MET A 1 -6.35 -6.93 -22.58
C MET A 1 -6.22 -5.48 -22.11
N LYS A 2 -7.25 -4.93 -21.47
CA LYS A 2 -7.09 -3.63 -20.83
C LYS A 2 -6.09 -3.79 -19.66
N GLN A 3 -5.02 -3.01 -19.67
CA GLN A 3 -4.08 -2.99 -18.57
C GLN A 3 -4.79 -2.50 -17.30
N ASN A 4 -4.57 -3.17 -16.19
CA ASN A 4 -5.11 -2.77 -14.89
C ASN A 4 -3.97 -2.24 -14.01
N PRO A 5 -3.78 -0.90 -13.95
CA PRO A 5 -2.67 -0.30 -13.21
C PRO A 5 -2.70 -0.61 -11.71
N LEU A 6 -3.89 -0.73 -11.14
CA LEU A 6 -4.05 -1.11 -9.73
C LEU A 6 -3.50 -2.50 -9.45
N MET A 7 -3.74 -3.44 -10.36
CA MET A 7 -3.21 -4.80 -10.25
C MET A 7 -1.68 -4.82 -10.30
N TYR A 8 -1.06 -4.01 -11.15
CA TYR A 8 0.39 -3.92 -11.20
C TYR A 8 1.00 -3.34 -9.92
N ALA A 9 0.34 -2.35 -9.30
CA ALA A 9 0.77 -1.82 -8.00
C ALA A 9 0.72 -2.89 -6.90
N ILE A 10 -0.35 -3.69 -6.86
CA ILE A 10 -0.51 -4.80 -5.92
C ILE A 10 0.55 -5.89 -6.13
N ILE A 11 0.79 -6.28 -7.38
CA ILE A 11 1.83 -7.27 -7.72
C ILE A 11 3.20 -6.75 -7.30
N GLY A 12 3.50 -5.48 -7.54
CA GLY A 12 4.76 -4.84 -7.13
C GLY A 12 4.97 -4.89 -5.61
N ASP A 13 3.95 -4.58 -4.83
CA ASP A 13 3.98 -4.69 -3.37
C ASP A 13 4.24 -6.14 -2.92
N ILE A 14 3.51 -7.10 -3.46
CA ILE A 14 3.66 -8.52 -3.10
C ILE A 14 5.07 -9.01 -3.42
N VAL A 15 5.56 -8.77 -4.63
CA VAL A 15 6.91 -9.19 -5.06
C VAL A 15 7.99 -8.50 -4.23
N GLY A 16 7.83 -7.23 -3.93
CA GLY A 16 8.78 -6.43 -3.15
C GLY A 16 8.79 -6.74 -1.66
N SER A 17 7.72 -7.31 -1.11
CA SER A 17 7.50 -7.45 0.33
C SER A 17 8.60 -8.21 1.08
N ARG A 18 9.18 -9.25 0.47
CA ARG A 18 10.28 -10.01 1.06
C ARG A 18 11.57 -9.19 1.21
N TYR A 19 11.86 -8.33 0.22
CA TYR A 19 13.04 -7.46 0.22
C TYR A 19 12.89 -6.34 1.24
N GLU A 20 11.71 -5.80 1.38
CA GLU A 20 11.38 -4.81 2.42
C GLU A 20 11.60 -5.41 3.81
N ARG A 21 11.09 -6.60 4.09
CA ARG A 21 11.33 -7.30 5.36
C ARG A 21 12.81 -7.55 5.62
N GLU A 22 13.56 -7.97 4.61
CA GLU A 22 15.02 -8.16 4.71
C GLU A 22 15.72 -6.84 5.05
N TYR A 23 15.35 -5.76 4.37
CA TYR A 23 15.91 -4.43 4.64
C TYR A 23 15.67 -3.97 6.07
N PHE A 24 14.47 -4.12 6.60
CA PHE A 24 14.18 -3.74 7.97
C PHE A 24 14.97 -4.53 9.00
N LYS A 25 15.30 -5.79 8.72
CA LYS A 25 16.10 -6.64 9.60
C LYS A 25 17.60 -6.34 9.51
N THR A 26 18.14 -6.22 8.31
CA THR A 26 19.59 -6.23 8.06
C THR A 26 20.14 -4.91 7.56
N ARG A 27 19.27 -3.97 7.16
CA ARG A 27 19.60 -2.72 6.44
C ARG A 27 20.36 -2.96 5.12
N LYS A 28 20.26 -4.17 4.59
CA LYS A 28 20.87 -4.57 3.32
C LYS A 28 19.88 -5.39 2.53
N VAL A 29 19.88 -5.20 1.23
CA VAL A 29 19.11 -6.02 0.29
C VAL A 29 20.02 -6.48 -0.82
N LYS A 30 19.99 -7.77 -1.11
CA LYS A 30 20.67 -8.37 -2.26
C LYS A 30 19.63 -8.99 -3.18
N VAL A 31 19.65 -8.61 -4.43
CA VAL A 31 18.83 -9.21 -5.49
C VAL A 31 19.78 -9.90 -6.47
N SER A 32 19.60 -11.20 -6.64
CA SER A 32 20.36 -11.99 -7.60
C SER A 32 19.58 -12.17 -8.90
N PRO A 33 20.21 -12.50 -10.04
CA PRO A 33 19.51 -12.87 -11.26
C PRO A 33 18.52 -14.03 -11.08
N LYS A 34 18.79 -14.94 -10.16
CA LYS A 34 17.88 -16.06 -9.83
C LYS A 34 16.60 -15.56 -9.17
N ASP A 35 16.67 -14.53 -8.34
CA ASP A 35 15.50 -13.93 -7.71
C ASP A 35 14.53 -13.33 -8.75
N LEU A 36 15.06 -12.81 -9.86
CA LEU A 36 14.26 -12.27 -10.97
C LEU A 36 13.52 -13.36 -11.76
N GLN A 37 13.93 -14.61 -11.65
CA GLN A 37 13.25 -15.74 -12.28
C GLN A 37 12.12 -16.31 -11.44
N ASP A 38 12.14 -16.09 -10.13
CA ASP A 38 11.14 -16.56 -9.19
C ASP A 38 10.65 -15.40 -8.31
N LEU A 39 9.81 -14.54 -8.90
CA LEU A 39 9.32 -13.33 -8.27
C LEU A 39 8.22 -13.59 -7.23
N MET A 40 7.37 -14.60 -7.48
CA MET A 40 6.20 -14.90 -6.64
C MET A 40 6.47 -16.09 -5.74
N ARG A 41 7.21 -15.86 -4.65
CA ARG A 41 7.60 -16.89 -3.69
C ARG A 41 6.55 -17.02 -2.57
N GLU A 42 6.58 -18.13 -1.84
CA GLU A 42 5.68 -18.41 -0.72
C GLU A 42 5.78 -17.39 0.42
N ASP A 43 6.94 -16.75 0.59
CA ASP A 43 7.16 -15.72 1.59
C ASP A 43 6.73 -14.31 1.15
N CYS A 44 6.23 -14.14 -0.08
CA CYS A 44 5.66 -12.91 -0.59
C CYS A 44 4.23 -12.73 -0.10
N THR A 45 3.89 -11.52 0.34
CA THR A 45 2.54 -11.16 0.77
C THR A 45 2.26 -9.70 0.49
N PHE A 46 1.00 -9.32 0.40
CA PHE A 46 0.64 -7.90 0.35
C PHE A 46 0.98 -7.22 1.69
N THR A 47 1.20 -5.92 1.64
CA THR A 47 1.50 -5.07 2.80
C THR A 47 0.49 -3.94 2.93
N ASP A 48 0.78 -3.00 3.81
CA ASP A 48 0.01 -1.75 3.96
C ASP A 48 -0.06 -0.95 2.66
N ASP A 49 0.92 -1.05 1.78
CA ASP A 49 0.90 -0.39 0.47
C ASP A 49 -0.30 -0.84 -0.37
N THR A 50 -0.55 -2.13 -0.45
CA THR A 50 -1.74 -2.67 -1.13
C THR A 50 -3.03 -2.23 -0.45
N VAL A 51 -3.13 -2.39 0.87
CA VAL A 51 -4.36 -2.07 1.62
C VAL A 51 -4.72 -0.60 1.48
N LEU A 52 -3.76 0.30 1.62
CA LEU A 52 -3.99 1.74 1.54
C LEU A 52 -4.25 2.20 0.10
N THR A 53 -3.64 1.58 -0.89
CA THR A 53 -3.93 1.83 -2.31
C THR A 53 -5.38 1.45 -2.64
N ILE A 54 -5.84 0.30 -2.18
CA ILE A 54 -7.24 -0.13 -2.33
C ILE A 54 -8.19 0.81 -1.58
N ALA A 55 -7.83 1.26 -0.37
CA ALA A 55 -8.63 2.21 0.38
C ALA A 55 -8.85 3.53 -0.37
N VAL A 56 -7.80 4.06 -1.00
CA VAL A 56 -7.89 5.26 -1.85
C VAL A 56 -8.79 5.01 -3.06
N ALA A 57 -8.61 3.89 -3.75
CA ALA A 57 -9.46 3.52 -4.88
C ALA A 57 -10.94 3.38 -4.48
N ALA A 58 -11.22 2.75 -3.35
CA ALA A 58 -12.58 2.57 -2.84
C ALA A 58 -13.26 3.91 -2.50
N ALA A 59 -12.52 4.87 -1.93
CA ALA A 59 -13.02 6.21 -1.66
C ALA A 59 -13.45 6.93 -2.95
N ILE A 60 -12.62 6.83 -3.99
CA ILE A 60 -12.91 7.43 -5.30
C ILE A 60 -14.13 6.77 -5.95
N LEU A 61 -14.23 5.44 -5.88
CA LEU A 61 -15.38 4.71 -6.44
C LEU A 61 -16.70 5.03 -5.73
N GLU A 62 -16.66 5.28 -4.42
CA GLU A 62 -17.86 5.64 -3.65
C GLU A 62 -18.35 7.05 -4.01
N CYS A 63 -17.47 8.02 -4.10
CA CYS A 63 -17.84 9.40 -4.43
C CYS A 63 -16.72 10.11 -5.19
N PRO A 64 -16.68 10.03 -6.52
CA PRO A 64 -15.59 10.61 -7.32
C PRO A 64 -15.42 12.12 -7.17
N GLU A 65 -16.49 12.87 -6.92
CA GLU A 65 -16.46 14.32 -6.79
C GLU A 65 -15.94 14.79 -5.43
N ASN A 66 -16.04 13.96 -4.40
CA ASN A 66 -15.60 14.30 -3.05
C ASN A 66 -15.22 13.04 -2.25
N PRO A 67 -14.13 12.36 -2.59
CA PRO A 67 -13.76 11.11 -1.93
C PRO A 67 -13.42 11.32 -0.45
N ASP A 68 -14.00 10.51 0.42
CA ASP A 68 -13.63 10.48 1.85
C ASP A 68 -12.51 9.47 2.09
N PHE A 69 -11.29 9.88 1.81
CA PHE A 69 -10.09 9.04 1.99
C PHE A 69 -9.90 8.61 3.45
N ALA A 70 -10.13 9.50 4.40
CA ALA A 70 -9.96 9.21 5.82
C ALA A 70 -10.90 8.10 6.29
N LYS A 71 -12.16 8.12 5.88
CA LYS A 71 -13.15 7.08 6.15
C LYS A 71 -12.69 5.71 5.62
N HIS A 72 -12.32 5.67 4.33
CA HIS A 72 -11.93 4.41 3.69
C HIS A 72 -10.61 3.86 4.23
N ILE A 73 -9.63 4.69 4.51
CA ILE A 73 -8.38 4.26 5.16
C ILE A 73 -8.67 3.59 6.51
N ARG A 74 -9.52 4.18 7.33
CA ARG A 74 -9.92 3.58 8.62
C ARG A 74 -10.63 2.24 8.44
N ILE A 75 -11.56 2.15 7.49
CA ILE A 75 -12.28 0.90 7.19
C ILE A 75 -11.31 -0.22 6.80
N TRP A 76 -10.41 0.06 5.86
CA TRP A 76 -9.49 -0.95 5.33
C TRP A 76 -8.41 -1.36 6.32
N ILE A 77 -7.88 -0.44 7.13
CA ILE A 77 -6.94 -0.77 8.21
C ILE A 77 -7.61 -1.69 9.26
N LYS A 78 -8.85 -1.42 9.62
CA LYS A 78 -9.61 -2.28 10.55
C LYS A 78 -9.86 -3.67 9.99
N ARG A 79 -10.07 -3.78 8.67
CA ARG A 79 -10.26 -5.07 8.00
C ARG A 79 -8.96 -5.89 7.92
N TYR A 80 -7.82 -5.23 7.74
CA TYR A 80 -6.50 -5.84 7.61
C TYR A 80 -5.50 -5.23 8.60
N PRO A 81 -5.64 -5.48 9.91
CA PRO A 81 -4.90 -4.73 10.94
C PRO A 81 -3.40 -5.05 11.00
N ASN A 82 -2.97 -6.15 10.39
CA ASN A 82 -1.60 -6.67 10.51
C ASN A 82 -0.77 -6.47 9.22
N ALA A 83 -1.14 -5.53 8.37
CA ALA A 83 -0.46 -5.33 7.09
C ALA A 83 0.85 -4.51 7.17
N GLY A 84 1.28 -4.08 8.36
CA GLY A 84 2.58 -3.41 8.54
C GLY A 84 2.52 -1.89 8.61
N TYR A 85 1.40 -1.32 9.00
CA TYR A 85 1.24 0.15 9.09
C TYR A 85 2.24 0.82 10.03
N GLY A 86 2.66 2.03 9.67
CA GLY A 86 3.48 2.87 10.51
C GLY A 86 2.79 3.23 11.84
N GLY A 87 3.57 3.42 12.90
CA GLY A 87 3.04 3.65 14.24
C GLY A 87 2.15 4.89 14.35
N ARG A 88 2.46 5.96 13.62
CA ARG A 88 1.65 7.18 13.63
C ARG A 88 0.30 6.98 12.96
N LEU A 89 0.25 6.24 11.85
CA LEU A 89 -1.01 5.91 11.17
C LEU A 89 -1.91 5.05 12.06
N ARG A 90 -1.35 4.08 12.78
CA ARG A 90 -2.09 3.27 13.75
C ARG A 90 -2.73 4.13 14.85
N LYS A 91 -1.99 5.09 15.39
CA LYS A 91 -2.51 6.03 16.40
C LYS A 91 -3.60 6.94 15.83
N TRP A 92 -3.41 7.42 14.61
CA TRP A 92 -4.41 8.25 13.94
C TRP A 92 -5.74 7.53 13.73
N VAL A 93 -5.70 6.26 13.33
CA VAL A 93 -6.91 5.45 13.11
C VAL A 93 -7.80 5.36 14.35
N VAL A 94 -7.20 5.34 15.53
CA VAL A 94 -7.91 5.30 16.83
C VAL A 94 -8.04 6.69 17.48
N GLY A 95 -7.73 7.76 16.77
CA GLY A 95 -7.87 9.13 17.27
C GLY A 95 -6.82 9.58 18.27
N GLN A 96 -5.68 8.89 18.38
CA GLN A 96 -4.61 9.20 19.34
C GLN A 96 -3.49 10.09 18.79
N ALA A 97 -3.51 10.43 17.50
CA ALA A 97 -2.53 11.31 16.86
C ALA A 97 -3.12 12.01 15.64
N ASP A 98 -2.50 13.12 15.25
CA ASP A 98 -2.70 13.73 13.94
C ASP A 98 -2.06 12.86 12.84
N ASN A 99 -2.41 13.15 11.58
CA ASN A 99 -1.89 12.43 10.43
C ASN A 99 -0.62 13.11 9.85
N ASN A 100 0.23 13.66 10.68
CA ASN A 100 1.49 14.28 10.29
C ASN A 100 2.65 13.30 10.48
N SER A 101 3.17 12.74 9.39
CA SER A 101 4.19 11.69 9.39
C SER A 101 5.33 12.04 8.45
N PHE A 102 6.55 11.62 8.80
CA PHE A 102 7.73 11.67 7.93
C PHE A 102 7.86 10.44 7.00
N GLY A 103 6.94 9.49 7.09
CA GLY A 103 6.90 8.32 6.21
C GLY A 103 6.50 8.67 4.78
N ASN A 104 6.90 7.84 3.84
CA ASN A 104 6.62 7.99 2.39
C ASN A 104 5.31 7.33 1.95
N GLY A 105 4.54 6.76 2.86
CA GLY A 105 3.33 6.00 2.55
C GLY A 105 2.24 6.78 1.78
N ALA A 106 2.24 8.10 1.84
CA ALA A 106 1.34 8.92 1.04
C ALA A 106 1.61 8.76 -0.47
N TYR A 107 2.86 8.67 -0.88
CA TYR A 107 3.24 8.48 -2.29
C TYR A 107 2.88 7.09 -2.81
N MET A 108 2.96 6.06 -1.98
CA MET A 108 2.72 4.67 -2.36
C MET A 108 1.26 4.40 -2.71
N ARG A 109 0.32 5.15 -2.13
CA ARG A 109 -1.13 4.91 -2.25
C ARG A 109 -1.86 5.81 -3.25
N ILE A 110 -1.19 6.75 -3.89
CA ILE A 110 -1.84 7.78 -4.74
C ILE A 110 -2.12 7.34 -6.18
N SER A 111 -1.61 6.21 -6.63
CA SER A 111 -1.80 5.77 -8.03
C SER A 111 -3.27 5.75 -8.48
N PRO A 112 -4.27 5.37 -7.67
CA PRO A 112 -5.67 5.44 -8.06
C PRO A 112 -6.15 6.85 -8.40
N ILE A 113 -5.62 7.88 -7.73
CA ILE A 113 -5.95 9.29 -8.00
C ILE A 113 -5.55 9.66 -9.42
N TYR A 114 -4.31 9.32 -9.80
CA TYR A 114 -3.82 9.57 -11.15
C TYR A 114 -4.72 8.93 -12.21
N TRP A 115 -5.05 7.66 -12.04
CA TRP A 115 -5.84 6.91 -13.02
C TRP A 115 -7.31 7.33 -13.08
N ALA A 116 -7.86 7.81 -11.97
CA ALA A 116 -9.25 8.25 -11.91
C ALA A 116 -9.46 9.64 -12.54
N TYR A 117 -8.52 10.56 -12.37
CA TYR A 117 -8.71 11.97 -12.72
C TYR A 117 -7.84 12.48 -13.88
N ASN A 118 -6.91 11.69 -14.36
CA ASN A 118 -6.03 12.06 -15.47
C ASN A 118 -6.49 11.42 -16.78
N GLN A 119 -7.72 11.70 -17.16
CA GLN A 119 -8.30 11.23 -18.43
C GLN A 119 -8.58 12.39 -19.38
#